data_78284924062ae93df63ac702c4033b3d
#
_entry.id   78284924062ae93df63ac702c4033b3d
#
_cell.length_a   1.000
_cell.length_b   1.000
_cell.length_c   1.000
_cell.angle_alpha   90.00
_cell.angle_beta   90.00
_cell.angle_gamma   90.00
#
_symmetry.space_group_name_H-M   'P 1'
#
loop_
_entity.id
_entity.type
_entity.pdbx_description
1 polymer ?
#
loop_
_entity_poly.entity_id
_entity_poly.type
_entity_poly.pdbx_seq_one_letter_code
_entity_poly.pdbx_strand_id
1 'polypeptide(L)'
;WMPNPQKNPRDAEEIYTCPEETRGHYYSGAAKVSLIDLKTKKTINTIEIDANGENSLDLPFLIHRGYYNVPKVDKNKEGKPILMNLKDYNADGKLHEFALFNALACMGLDTTLIGYSQKQDKVIQYPIELKTNDKTSNGFWADYLFGHKPNKKGVWIYQIDYRGRGGSLDKYTFRYDKAKEKFFGTLVSTEEE
;
A
#
# COMPACT_ATOMS: atom_id res chain seq x y z
N TRP A 1 -4.50 9.83 -8.12
CA TRP A 1 -4.08 10.98 -8.91
C TRP A 1 -2.83 11.61 -8.34
N MET A 2 -1.83 11.79 -9.16
CA MET A 2 -0.57 12.46 -8.81
C MET A 2 -0.43 13.65 -9.76
N PRO A 3 -0.74 14.87 -9.30
CA PRO A 3 -0.59 16.05 -10.14
C PRO A 3 0.90 16.31 -10.41
N ASN A 4 1.23 16.52 -11.68
CA ASN A 4 2.61 16.80 -12.10
C ASN A 4 3.65 15.77 -11.63
N PRO A 5 3.47 14.45 -11.91
CA PRO A 5 4.42 13.44 -11.46
C PRO A 5 5.77 13.66 -12.14
N GLN A 6 6.83 13.68 -11.37
CA GLN A 6 8.19 13.61 -11.91
C GLN A 6 8.51 12.14 -12.22
N LYS A 7 8.97 11.89 -13.44
CA LYS A 7 9.50 10.58 -13.83
C LYS A 7 10.99 10.56 -13.57
N ASN A 8 11.42 9.61 -12.77
CA ASN A 8 12.81 9.44 -12.40
C ASN A 8 13.34 8.09 -12.92
N PRO A 9 14.61 8.00 -13.38
CA PRO A 9 15.24 6.73 -13.70
C PRO A 9 15.41 5.89 -12.41
N ARG A 10 15.63 4.59 -12.57
CA ARG A 10 15.84 3.67 -11.45
C ARG A 10 17.00 4.06 -10.55
N ASP A 11 18.05 4.59 -11.14
CA ASP A 11 19.35 4.93 -10.55
C ASP A 11 19.53 6.43 -10.26
N ALA A 12 18.42 7.19 -10.15
CA ALA A 12 18.51 8.60 -9.81
C ALA A 12 19.09 8.78 -8.40
N GLU A 13 20.04 9.70 -8.27
CA GLU A 13 20.82 9.93 -7.05
C GLU A 13 19.98 10.37 -5.84
N GLU A 14 18.81 10.94 -6.06
CA GLU A 14 17.90 11.44 -5.01
C GLU A 14 16.84 10.41 -4.59
N ILE A 15 17.10 9.12 -4.74
CA ILE A 15 16.17 8.07 -4.35
C ILE A 15 16.29 7.82 -2.84
N TYR A 16 15.16 7.86 -2.15
CA TYR A 16 15.05 7.38 -0.76
C TYR A 16 15.08 5.86 -0.65
N THR A 17 15.43 5.15 -1.72
CA THR A 17 15.43 3.68 -1.80
C THR A 17 16.70 3.19 -2.46
N CYS A 18 17.10 1.96 -2.14
CA CYS A 18 18.17 1.27 -2.86
C CYS A 18 17.68 0.83 -4.24
N PRO A 19 18.32 1.25 -5.35
CA PRO A 19 17.89 0.88 -6.70
C PRO A 19 17.84 -0.61 -6.96
N GLU A 20 18.69 -1.39 -6.30
CA GLU A 20 18.75 -2.84 -6.37
C GLU A 20 17.54 -3.52 -5.69
N GLU A 21 16.96 -2.88 -4.69
CA GLU A 21 15.81 -3.40 -3.94
C GLU A 21 14.46 -3.07 -4.61
N THR A 22 14.45 -2.13 -5.56
CA THR A 22 13.24 -1.67 -6.23
C THR A 22 13.19 -2.04 -7.70
N ARG A 23 11.98 -2.08 -8.27
CA ARG A 23 11.74 -2.53 -9.65
C ARG A 23 11.44 -1.38 -10.58
N GLY A 24 12.35 -1.12 -11.52
CA GLY A 24 12.14 -0.15 -12.60
C GLY A 24 12.23 1.31 -12.14
N HIS A 25 12.01 2.23 -13.08
CA HIS A 25 11.93 3.64 -12.75
C HIS A 25 10.64 3.98 -12.00
N TYR A 26 10.63 5.13 -11.36
CA TYR A 26 9.54 5.56 -10.51
C TYR A 26 8.99 6.94 -10.90
N TYR A 27 7.82 7.22 -10.36
CA TYR A 27 7.18 8.53 -10.41
C TYR A 27 7.07 9.06 -8.99
N SER A 28 7.43 10.31 -8.78
CA SER A 28 7.35 10.98 -7.48
C SER A 28 6.40 12.16 -7.53
N GLY A 29 5.73 12.42 -6.43
CA GLY A 29 4.84 13.57 -6.28
C GLY A 29 3.80 13.38 -5.18
N ALA A 30 3.07 14.44 -4.85
CA ALA A 30 1.92 14.34 -3.97
C ALA A 30 0.84 13.46 -4.59
N ALA A 31 0.32 12.52 -3.83
CA ALA A 31 -0.72 11.61 -4.30
C ALA A 31 -2.07 11.94 -3.66
N LYS A 32 -3.12 12.00 -4.48
CA LYS A 32 -4.50 12.29 -4.05
C LYS A 32 -5.46 11.30 -4.67
N VAL A 33 -6.50 10.95 -3.92
CA VAL A 33 -7.61 10.14 -4.42
C VAL A 33 -8.92 10.86 -4.16
N SER A 34 -9.78 10.92 -5.18
CA SER A 34 -11.10 11.56 -5.09
C SER A 34 -12.20 10.59 -5.41
N LEU A 35 -13.26 10.62 -4.63
CA LEU A 35 -14.53 9.99 -4.96
C LEU A 35 -15.40 11.00 -5.71
N ILE A 36 -15.92 10.60 -6.88
CA ILE A 36 -16.71 11.47 -7.76
C ILE A 36 -18.06 10.81 -8.03
N ASP A 37 -19.13 11.55 -7.83
CA ASP A 37 -20.46 11.15 -8.27
C ASP A 37 -20.52 11.20 -9.80
N LEU A 38 -20.74 10.05 -10.43
CA LEU A 38 -20.76 9.94 -11.89
C LEU A 38 -21.96 10.65 -12.55
N LYS A 39 -23.07 10.83 -11.85
CA LYS A 39 -24.26 11.50 -12.37
C LYS A 39 -24.10 13.02 -12.33
N THR A 40 -23.70 13.54 -11.19
CA THR A 40 -23.58 14.98 -10.97
C THR A 40 -22.20 15.53 -11.33
N LYS A 41 -21.22 14.66 -11.54
CA LYS A 41 -19.79 15.00 -11.78
C LYS A 41 -19.17 15.79 -10.61
N LYS A 42 -19.81 15.82 -9.47
CA LYS A 42 -19.28 16.50 -8.28
C LYS A 42 -18.34 15.58 -7.49
N THR A 43 -17.28 16.17 -6.98
CA THR A 43 -16.40 15.49 -6.04
C THR A 43 -17.10 15.38 -4.69
N ILE A 44 -17.24 14.15 -4.18
CA ILE A 44 -17.81 13.84 -2.87
C ILE A 44 -16.77 14.15 -1.81
N ASN A 45 -15.57 13.56 -1.94
CA ASN A 45 -14.42 13.89 -1.11
C ASN A 45 -13.10 13.63 -1.83
N THR A 46 -12.03 14.20 -1.29
CA THR A 46 -10.64 13.96 -1.71
C THR A 46 -9.81 13.69 -0.46
N ILE A 47 -8.93 12.71 -0.55
CA ILE A 47 -7.90 12.44 0.44
C ILE A 47 -6.52 12.69 -0.17
N GLU A 48 -5.62 13.22 0.61
CA GLU A 48 -4.18 13.19 0.35
C GLU A 48 -3.63 11.92 0.97
N ILE A 49 -2.76 11.24 0.23
CA ILE A 49 -2.20 9.98 0.69
C ILE A 49 -0.97 10.28 1.53
N ASP A 50 -1.06 9.92 2.80
CA ASP A 50 0.09 9.93 3.69
C ASP A 50 0.95 8.69 3.41
N ALA A 51 2.14 8.94 2.87
CA ALA A 51 3.06 7.88 2.46
C ALA A 51 3.66 7.11 3.64
N ASN A 52 3.67 7.70 4.84
CA ASN A 52 4.38 7.12 5.99
C ASN A 52 3.50 6.84 7.20
N GLY A 53 2.20 7.22 7.14
CA GLY A 53 1.31 7.11 8.30
C GLY A 53 1.69 8.02 9.48
N GLU A 54 2.64 8.92 9.30
CA GLU A 54 3.17 9.83 10.33
C GLU A 54 2.75 11.29 10.11
N ASN A 55 1.69 11.53 9.32
CA ASN A 55 1.27 12.85 8.89
C ASN A 55 2.36 13.64 8.14
N SER A 56 3.32 12.97 7.54
CA SER A 56 4.38 13.62 6.78
C SER A 56 3.97 13.79 5.32
N LEU A 57 3.01 14.67 5.08
CA LEU A 57 2.55 15.08 3.75
C LEU A 57 3.64 15.77 2.92
N ASP A 58 4.75 16.12 3.56
CA ASP A 58 5.90 16.78 2.92
C ASP A 58 6.77 15.82 2.09
N LEU A 59 6.64 14.51 2.29
CA LEU A 59 7.39 13.53 1.52
C LEU A 59 6.62 13.11 0.27
N PRO A 60 7.27 13.08 -0.89
CA PRO A 60 6.63 12.64 -2.12
C PRO A 60 6.29 11.15 -2.04
N PHE A 61 5.13 10.78 -2.57
CA PHE A 61 4.80 9.37 -2.78
C PHE A 61 5.58 8.83 -3.97
N LEU A 62 6.23 7.67 -3.81
CA LEU A 62 7.07 7.06 -4.84
C LEU A 62 6.35 5.85 -5.46
N ILE A 63 5.98 5.97 -6.73
CA ILE A 63 5.32 4.89 -7.47
C ILE A 63 6.33 4.22 -8.39
N HIS A 64 6.84 3.08 -7.96
CA HIS A 64 7.72 2.24 -8.77
C HIS A 64 6.93 1.38 -9.74
N ARG A 65 7.19 1.57 -11.01
CA ARG A 65 6.45 0.95 -12.11
C ARG A 65 6.44 -0.57 -12.07
N GLY A 66 7.51 -1.19 -11.61
CA GLY A 66 7.67 -2.64 -11.58
C GLY A 66 6.73 -3.41 -10.62
N TYR A 67 6.01 -2.70 -9.76
CA TYR A 67 5.03 -3.29 -8.83
C TYR A 67 3.58 -3.19 -9.30
N TYR A 68 3.35 -2.57 -10.46
CA TYR A 68 2.02 -2.38 -11.01
C TYR A 68 1.90 -3.03 -12.38
N ASN A 69 0.68 -3.39 -12.75
CA ASN A 69 0.42 -3.87 -14.10
C ASN A 69 0.58 -2.73 -15.10
N VAL A 70 1.39 -2.94 -16.12
CA VAL A 70 1.62 -1.97 -17.20
C VAL A 70 1.09 -2.56 -18.50
N PRO A 71 -0.04 -2.06 -19.01
CA PRO A 71 -0.59 -2.56 -20.26
C PRO A 71 0.32 -2.20 -21.44
N LYS A 72 0.39 -3.08 -22.43
CA LYS A 72 1.01 -2.75 -23.71
C LYS A 72 0.02 -1.91 -24.52
N VAL A 73 0.47 -0.77 -25.02
CA VAL A 73 -0.30 0.08 -25.95
C VAL A 73 -0.14 -0.43 -27.39
N ASP A 74 1.09 -0.84 -27.72
CA ASP A 74 1.44 -1.53 -28.96
C ASP A 74 2.64 -2.46 -28.74
N LYS A 75 3.16 -3.09 -29.83
CA LYS A 75 4.28 -4.04 -29.75
C LYS A 75 5.55 -3.46 -29.10
N ASN A 76 5.77 -2.16 -29.23
CA ASN A 76 7.00 -1.48 -28.80
C ASN A 76 6.75 -0.40 -27.73
N LYS A 77 5.49 -0.21 -27.31
CA LYS A 77 5.13 0.88 -26.39
C LYS A 77 4.32 0.37 -25.22
N GLU A 78 4.88 0.57 -24.05
CA GLU A 78 4.18 0.34 -22.79
C GLU A 78 3.34 1.55 -22.40
N GLY A 79 2.19 1.29 -21.81
CA GLY A 79 1.29 2.31 -21.28
C GLY A 79 1.74 2.83 -19.91
N LYS A 80 0.82 3.51 -19.24
CA LYS A 80 0.99 3.93 -17.85
C LYS A 80 0.66 2.77 -16.90
N PRO A 81 1.28 2.70 -15.73
CA PRO A 81 0.93 1.69 -14.72
C PRO A 81 -0.52 1.86 -14.27
N ILE A 82 -1.21 0.74 -14.08
CA ILE A 82 -2.57 0.72 -13.53
C ILE A 82 -2.46 0.71 -12.00
N LEU A 83 -2.64 1.88 -11.39
CA LEU A 83 -2.53 2.05 -9.94
C LEU A 83 -3.80 1.58 -9.22
N MET A 84 -4.97 1.93 -9.75
CA MET A 84 -6.26 1.58 -9.17
C MET A 84 -6.71 0.20 -9.66
N ASN A 85 -6.02 -0.84 -9.25
CA ASN A 85 -6.44 -2.22 -9.50
C ASN A 85 -7.43 -2.64 -8.41
N LEU A 86 -8.71 -2.36 -8.63
CA LEU A 86 -9.76 -2.56 -7.63
C LEU A 86 -9.94 -4.05 -7.29
N LYS A 87 -9.93 -4.36 -6.02
CA LYS A 87 -10.10 -5.70 -5.45
C LYS A 87 -11.00 -5.67 -4.21
N ASP A 88 -11.40 -6.83 -3.75
CA ASP A 88 -12.14 -7.05 -2.51
C ASP A 88 -11.15 -7.43 -1.40
N TYR A 89 -10.46 -6.43 -0.85
CA TYR A 89 -9.50 -6.68 0.22
C TYR A 89 -10.16 -6.86 1.59
N ASN A 90 -11.28 -6.19 1.81
CA ASN A 90 -12.03 -6.25 3.08
C ASN A 90 -12.99 -7.45 3.16
N ALA A 91 -13.08 -8.25 2.10
CA ALA A 91 -13.92 -9.46 1.98
C ALA A 91 -15.44 -9.19 2.07
N ASP A 92 -15.90 -8.00 1.69
CA ASP A 92 -17.33 -7.64 1.68
C ASP A 92 -18.05 -8.05 0.39
N GLY A 93 -17.33 -8.60 -0.58
CA GLY A 93 -17.85 -9.05 -1.87
C GLY A 93 -17.84 -7.99 -2.95
N LYS A 94 -17.27 -6.81 -2.71
CA LYS A 94 -17.19 -5.71 -3.66
C LYS A 94 -15.75 -5.36 -4.01
N LEU A 95 -15.55 -4.87 -5.23
CA LEU A 95 -14.22 -4.47 -5.71
C LEU A 95 -14.07 -2.97 -5.52
N HIS A 96 -13.83 -2.53 -4.31
CA HIS A 96 -13.82 -1.12 -3.95
C HIS A 96 -12.48 -0.62 -3.38
N GLU A 97 -11.52 -1.53 -3.21
CA GLU A 97 -10.22 -1.20 -2.63
C GLU A 97 -9.08 -1.40 -3.64
N PHE A 98 -8.01 -0.65 -3.46
CA PHE A 98 -6.74 -0.85 -4.15
C PHE A 98 -5.57 -0.52 -3.22
N ALA A 99 -4.44 -1.21 -3.44
CA ALA A 99 -3.22 -0.98 -2.70
C ALA A 99 -2.23 -0.16 -3.52
N LEU A 100 -1.57 0.77 -2.84
CA LEU A 100 -0.39 1.47 -3.32
C LEU A 100 0.82 1.05 -2.51
N PHE A 101 1.97 1.04 -3.16
CA PHE A 101 3.24 0.62 -2.58
C PHE A 101 4.24 1.75 -2.73
N ASN A 102 4.73 2.24 -1.61
CA ASN A 102 5.69 3.33 -1.54
C ASN A 102 7.04 2.79 -1.09
N ALA A 103 8.05 2.92 -1.93
CA ALA A 103 9.39 2.47 -1.60
C ALA A 103 10.12 3.59 -0.85
N LEU A 104 10.24 3.44 0.46
CA LEU A 104 10.98 4.35 1.32
C LEU A 104 12.15 3.62 1.94
N ALA A 105 13.33 4.17 1.80
CA ALA A 105 14.58 3.56 2.27
C ALA A 105 14.86 2.17 1.68
N CYS A 106 15.98 1.56 2.04
CA CYS A 106 16.43 0.24 1.58
C CYS A 106 15.72 -0.92 2.30
N MET A 107 14.49 -0.76 2.75
CA MET A 107 13.83 -1.72 3.65
C MET A 107 12.58 -2.37 3.08
N GLY A 108 12.18 -2.00 1.86
CA GLY A 108 11.01 -2.59 1.23
C GLY A 108 9.95 -1.58 0.81
N LEU A 109 8.73 -2.05 0.65
CA LEU A 109 7.59 -1.29 0.14
C LEU A 109 6.54 -1.07 1.23
N ASP A 110 6.39 0.16 1.67
CA ASP A 110 5.26 0.50 2.52
C ASP A 110 3.94 0.33 1.77
N THR A 111 2.94 -0.20 2.45
CA THR A 111 1.65 -0.55 1.87
C THR A 111 0.57 0.43 2.33
N THR A 112 0.02 1.17 1.40
CA THR A 112 -1.14 2.02 1.62
C THR A 112 -2.37 1.40 0.99
N LEU A 113 -3.42 1.14 1.78
CA LEU A 113 -4.68 0.61 1.29
C LEU A 113 -5.74 1.70 1.24
N ILE A 114 -6.36 1.85 0.08
CA ILE A 114 -7.37 2.87 -0.18
C ILE A 114 -8.64 2.20 -0.67
N GLY A 115 -9.79 2.70 -0.25
CA GLY A 115 -11.05 2.19 -0.73
C GLY A 115 -12.25 3.04 -0.31
N TYR A 116 -13.44 2.59 -0.71
CA TYR A 116 -14.69 3.25 -0.39
C TYR A 116 -15.27 2.71 0.90
N SER A 117 -15.43 3.60 1.88
CA SER A 117 -16.16 3.32 3.11
C SER A 117 -17.67 3.51 2.90
N GLN A 118 -18.43 2.43 3.00
CA GLN A 118 -19.91 2.51 2.93
C GLN A 118 -20.50 3.21 4.16
N LYS A 119 -19.82 3.13 5.30
CA LYS A 119 -20.26 3.75 6.54
C LYS A 119 -20.15 5.27 6.50
N GLN A 120 -19.10 5.78 5.85
CA GLN A 120 -18.81 7.21 5.77
C GLN A 120 -19.28 7.83 4.45
N ASP A 121 -19.64 7.02 3.45
CA ASP A 121 -19.91 7.43 2.06
C ASP A 121 -18.76 8.25 1.48
N LYS A 122 -17.52 7.77 1.68
CA LYS A 122 -16.28 8.46 1.31
C LYS A 122 -15.22 7.49 0.84
N VAL A 123 -14.29 7.98 0.03
CA VAL A 123 -13.00 7.31 -0.13
C VAL A 123 -12.14 7.60 1.09
N ILE A 124 -11.50 6.56 1.62
CA ILE A 124 -10.63 6.63 2.80
C ILE A 124 -9.33 5.88 2.56
N GLN A 125 -8.30 6.25 3.30
CA GLN A 125 -7.13 5.41 3.53
C GLN A 125 -7.45 4.52 4.74
N TYR A 126 -7.42 3.19 4.53
CA TYR A 126 -7.68 2.26 5.61
C TYR A 126 -6.46 2.18 6.55
N PRO A 127 -6.64 2.41 7.84
CA PRO A 127 -5.57 2.17 8.80
C PRO A 127 -5.15 0.70 8.81
N ILE A 128 -3.84 0.46 8.90
CA ILE A 128 -3.24 -0.85 9.07
C ILE A 128 -2.54 -0.85 10.43
N GLU A 129 -3.01 -1.67 11.35
CA GLU A 129 -2.46 -1.75 12.71
C GLU A 129 -1.89 -3.14 12.97
N LEU A 130 -0.83 -3.19 13.75
CA LEU A 130 -0.23 -4.43 14.23
C LEU A 130 -0.35 -4.50 15.75
N LYS A 131 -0.89 -5.60 16.24
CA LYS A 131 -0.88 -5.94 17.65
C LYS A 131 0.22 -6.96 17.96
N THR A 132 1.20 -6.54 18.72
CA THR A 132 2.24 -7.40 19.30
C THR A 132 2.04 -7.43 20.80
N ASN A 133 1.72 -8.60 21.37
CA ASN A 133 1.43 -8.76 22.79
C ASN A 133 0.41 -7.71 23.27
N ASP A 134 0.82 -6.78 24.12
CA ASP A 134 -0.09 -5.77 24.71
C ASP A 134 0.00 -4.39 24.02
N LYS A 135 0.77 -4.26 22.94
CA LYS A 135 0.95 -2.99 22.24
C LYS A 135 0.32 -3.03 20.87
N THR A 136 -0.35 -1.95 20.52
CA THR A 136 -0.83 -1.70 19.15
C THR A 136 0.02 -0.60 18.54
N SER A 137 0.66 -0.87 17.41
CA SER A 137 1.35 0.12 16.60
C SER A 137 0.48 0.53 15.41
N ASN A 138 0.29 1.84 15.25
CA ASN A 138 -0.28 2.44 14.07
C ASN A 138 0.85 2.75 13.08
N GLY A 139 0.57 2.76 11.78
CA GLY A 139 1.60 3.02 10.78
C GLY A 139 2.66 1.91 10.70
N PHE A 140 2.26 0.68 10.91
CA PHE A 140 3.13 -0.48 10.77
C PHE A 140 3.57 -0.65 9.32
N TRP A 141 4.88 -0.74 9.13
CA TRP A 141 5.47 -1.09 7.85
C TRP A 141 5.18 -2.57 7.54
N ALA A 142 4.29 -2.78 6.60
CA ALA A 142 3.96 -4.12 6.10
C ALA A 142 4.46 -4.25 4.67
N ASP A 143 5.69 -4.73 4.51
CA ASP A 143 6.34 -4.82 3.20
C ASP A 143 5.48 -5.58 2.19
N TYR A 144 4.99 -4.86 1.19
CA TYR A 144 4.21 -5.38 0.07
C TYR A 144 3.01 -6.26 0.48
N LEU A 145 2.39 -5.98 1.63
CA LEU A 145 1.37 -6.84 2.28
C LEU A 145 0.25 -7.27 1.33
N PHE A 146 -0.35 -6.33 0.61
CA PHE A 146 -1.45 -6.60 -0.32
C PHE A 146 -0.99 -6.87 -1.75
N GLY A 147 0.30 -6.88 -2.01
CA GLY A 147 0.89 -7.27 -3.29
C GLY A 147 0.85 -8.77 -3.53
N HIS A 148 0.80 -9.56 -2.46
CA HIS A 148 0.64 -11.00 -2.51
C HIS A 148 -0.83 -11.42 -2.54
N LYS A 149 -1.09 -12.67 -2.96
CA LYS A 149 -2.42 -13.25 -2.84
C LYS A 149 -2.74 -13.53 -1.36
N PRO A 150 -3.98 -13.32 -0.93
CA PRO A 150 -4.39 -13.73 0.41
C PRO A 150 -4.29 -15.25 0.55
N ASN A 151 -3.94 -15.72 1.75
CA ASN A 151 -3.90 -17.15 2.06
C ASN A 151 -5.28 -17.79 1.94
N LYS A 152 -6.30 -17.07 2.41
CA LYS A 152 -7.72 -17.33 2.15
C LYS A 152 -8.43 -15.97 2.05
N LYS A 153 -9.65 -15.95 1.51
CA LYS A 153 -10.39 -14.71 1.31
C LYS A 153 -10.36 -13.81 2.56
N GLY A 154 -9.87 -12.56 2.40
CA GLY A 154 -9.78 -11.57 3.46
C GLY A 154 -8.72 -11.83 4.54
N VAL A 155 -7.80 -12.76 4.33
CA VAL A 155 -6.72 -13.06 5.29
C VAL A 155 -5.38 -13.07 4.58
N TRP A 156 -4.49 -12.19 5.00
CA TRP A 156 -3.10 -12.12 4.54
C TRP A 156 -2.17 -12.63 5.62
N ILE A 157 -1.07 -13.24 5.21
CA ILE A 157 0.03 -13.60 6.07
C ILE A 157 1.20 -12.69 5.74
N TYR A 158 1.79 -12.13 6.76
CA TYR A 158 3.00 -11.35 6.70
C TYR A 158 4.06 -11.97 7.61
N GLN A 159 5.30 -11.98 7.14
CA GLN A 159 6.43 -12.57 7.88
C GLN A 159 7.56 -11.56 7.97
N ILE A 160 8.14 -11.47 9.15
CA ILE A 160 9.36 -10.72 9.41
C ILE A 160 10.41 -11.74 9.86
N ASP A 161 11.48 -11.90 9.09
CA ASP A 161 12.56 -12.85 9.40
C ASP A 161 13.84 -12.10 9.75
N TYR A 162 14.16 -12.08 11.03
CA TYR A 162 15.41 -11.54 11.56
C TYR A 162 16.38 -12.63 12.04
N ARG A 163 16.11 -13.90 11.77
CA ARG A 163 17.04 -14.98 12.06
C ARG A 163 18.33 -14.75 11.29
N GLY A 164 19.47 -15.14 11.84
CA GLY A 164 20.79 -14.77 11.30
C GLY A 164 21.25 -13.35 11.64
N ARG A 165 20.41 -12.58 12.34
CA ARG A 165 20.74 -11.23 12.87
C ARG A 165 20.45 -11.12 14.37
N GLY A 166 20.31 -12.27 15.05
CA GLY A 166 20.00 -12.33 16.48
C GLY A 166 18.52 -12.04 16.81
N GLY A 167 17.63 -12.29 15.86
CA GLY A 167 16.19 -12.11 16.02
C GLY A 167 15.38 -13.37 15.70
N SER A 168 14.08 -13.21 15.54
CA SER A 168 13.13 -14.29 15.31
C SER A 168 12.52 -14.23 13.92
N LEU A 169 11.83 -15.29 13.54
CA LEU A 169 10.84 -15.29 12.46
C LEU A 169 9.45 -15.12 13.04
N ASP A 170 8.87 -13.96 12.83
CA ASP A 170 7.54 -13.64 13.28
C ASP A 170 6.53 -13.75 12.14
N LYS A 171 5.43 -14.46 12.40
CA LYS A 171 4.32 -14.60 11.46
C LYS A 171 3.10 -13.88 11.98
N TYR A 172 2.52 -13.04 11.13
CA TYR A 172 1.32 -12.27 11.42
C TYR A 172 0.19 -12.62 10.47
N THR A 173 -1.05 -12.59 10.95
CA THR A 173 -2.24 -12.59 10.10
C THR A 173 -2.90 -11.23 10.11
N PHE A 174 -3.23 -10.71 8.94
CA PHE A 174 -3.98 -9.47 8.77
C PHE A 174 -5.40 -9.75 8.32
N ARG A 175 -6.38 -9.09 8.95
CA ARG A 175 -7.81 -9.17 8.63
C ARG A 175 -8.45 -7.80 8.77
N TYR A 176 -9.52 -7.62 8.03
CA TYR A 176 -10.35 -6.43 8.15
C TYR A 176 -11.26 -6.49 9.39
N ASP A 177 -11.22 -5.44 10.20
CA ASP A 177 -12.18 -5.19 11.27
C ASP A 177 -13.26 -4.24 10.75
N LYS A 178 -14.43 -4.79 10.42
CA LYS A 178 -15.56 -4.05 9.86
C LYS A 178 -16.11 -2.98 10.81
N ALA A 179 -16.06 -3.22 12.11
CA ALA A 179 -16.60 -2.27 13.10
C ALA A 179 -15.72 -1.02 13.18
N LYS A 180 -14.43 -1.18 13.03
CA LYS A 180 -13.42 -0.12 13.13
C LYS A 180 -12.94 0.41 11.78
N GLU A 181 -13.39 -0.20 10.68
CA GLU A 181 -12.96 0.11 9.31
C GLU A 181 -11.43 0.17 9.17
N LYS A 182 -10.74 -0.85 9.67
CA LYS A 182 -9.27 -0.95 9.62
C LYS A 182 -8.80 -2.38 9.41
N PHE A 183 -7.58 -2.53 8.94
CA PHE A 183 -6.90 -3.81 8.91
C PHE A 183 -6.11 -4.02 10.19
N PHE A 184 -6.12 -5.25 10.67
CA PHE A 184 -5.56 -5.57 11.97
C PHE A 184 -4.70 -6.83 11.86
N GLY A 185 -3.41 -6.67 12.17
CA GLY A 185 -2.43 -7.74 12.23
C GLY A 185 -2.33 -8.31 13.62
N THR A 186 -2.26 -9.64 13.72
CA THR A 186 -2.06 -10.37 14.97
C THR A 186 -0.91 -11.34 14.80
N LEU A 187 0.02 -11.34 15.76
CA LEU A 187 1.10 -12.33 15.82
C LEU A 187 0.50 -13.73 16.00
N VAL A 188 0.91 -14.66 15.16
CA VAL A 188 0.44 -16.06 15.17
C VAL A 188 1.49 -17.00 15.74
N SER A 189 2.75 -16.79 15.36
CA SER A 189 3.88 -17.59 15.84
C SER A 189 5.18 -16.79 15.78
N THR A 190 6.06 -17.12 16.68
CA THR A 190 7.46 -16.69 16.72
C THR A 190 8.32 -17.94 16.72
N GLU A 191 9.33 -17.98 15.84
CA GLU A 191 10.33 -19.05 15.79
C GLU A 191 11.67 -18.38 16.10
N GLU A 192 12.29 -18.74 17.21
CA GLU A 192 13.64 -18.30 17.59
C GLU A 192 14.71 -19.10 16.83
N GLU A 193 15.94 -18.60 16.80
CA GLU A 193 17.09 -19.33 16.25
C GLU A 193 17.40 -20.61 17.01
#